data_0c73f768ca3830687c32cc41946318e5
#
_entry.id   0c73f768ca3830687c32cc41946318e5
#
_cell.length_a   1.000
_cell.length_b   1.000
_cell.length_c   1.000
_cell.angle_alpha   90.00
_cell.angle_beta   90.00
_cell.angle_gamma   90.00
#
_symmetry.space_group_name_H-M   'P 1'
#
loop_
_entity.id
_entity.type
_entity.pdbx_description
1 polymer ?
#
loop_
_entity_poly.entity_id
_entity_poly.type
_entity_poly.pdbx_seq_one_letter_code
_entity_poly.pdbx_strand_id
1 'polypeptide(L)'
;MIFVYLFVPLLIFFYLTLRGLTKLEFKIPLYAVSFLCTLITLFTYKELGGGENYSLVYDKEILKRFVMDESINKEQDAIEVGRIILDISNKEEPQAGEIYLVAKRLKEANENELASLAFEQLYESFKDELGGTVLAEYAEVMFLKDERKFNSKIEKVLKEALIKSPNNPSALTLQGLKELENKNVDLTIKLWTQALDFLE
;
A
#
# COMPACT_ATOMS: atom_id res chain seq x y z
N MET A 1 -16.46 -16.12 -6.84
CA MET A 1 -17.81 -16.62 -6.47
C MET A 1 -18.95 -15.69 -6.89
N ILE A 2 -18.83 -14.39 -6.82
CA ILE A 2 -19.90 -13.40 -7.18
C ILE A 2 -20.33 -13.53 -8.64
N PHE A 3 -19.44 -13.81 -9.58
CA PHE A 3 -19.77 -14.03 -10.99
C PHE A 3 -20.76 -15.18 -11.21
N VAL A 4 -20.71 -16.23 -10.41
CA VAL A 4 -21.63 -17.36 -10.53
C VAL A 4 -23.06 -16.95 -10.16
N TYR A 5 -23.23 -16.13 -9.14
CA TYR A 5 -24.53 -15.66 -8.69
C TYR A 5 -25.19 -14.67 -9.67
N LEU A 6 -24.39 -13.94 -10.45
CA LEU A 6 -24.88 -13.00 -11.47
C LEU A 6 -25.17 -13.70 -12.80
N PHE A 7 -24.34 -14.67 -13.18
CA PHE A 7 -24.50 -15.41 -14.45
C PHE A 7 -25.60 -16.46 -14.42
N VAL A 8 -25.81 -17.12 -13.28
CA VAL A 8 -26.84 -18.18 -13.18
C VAL A 8 -28.27 -17.64 -13.42
N PRO A 9 -28.71 -16.53 -12.79
CA PRO A 9 -30.06 -15.96 -13.10
C PRO A 9 -30.18 -15.52 -14.56
N LEU A 10 -29.10 -14.97 -15.14
CA LEU A 10 -29.07 -14.51 -16.52
C LEU A 10 -29.19 -15.68 -17.50
N LEU A 11 -28.50 -16.78 -17.24
CA LEU A 11 -28.60 -18.01 -18.03
C LEU A 11 -29.96 -18.69 -17.88
N ILE A 12 -30.53 -18.71 -16.68
CA ILE A 12 -31.89 -19.25 -16.42
C ILE A 12 -32.93 -18.38 -17.16
N PHE A 13 -32.82 -17.05 -17.08
CA PHE A 13 -33.68 -16.13 -17.78
C PHE A 13 -33.59 -16.32 -19.31
N PHE A 14 -32.36 -16.43 -19.85
CA PHE A 14 -32.11 -16.66 -21.26
C PHE A 14 -32.69 -18.02 -21.73
N TYR A 15 -32.49 -19.07 -20.92
CA TYR A 15 -33.05 -20.39 -21.19
C TYR A 15 -34.57 -20.42 -21.19
N LEU A 16 -35.21 -19.79 -20.21
CA LEU A 16 -36.68 -19.69 -20.12
C LEU A 16 -37.26 -18.86 -21.26
N THR A 17 -36.59 -17.79 -21.70
CA THR A 17 -37.00 -16.97 -22.82
C THR A 17 -36.88 -17.71 -24.15
N LEU A 18 -35.80 -18.47 -24.34
CA LEU A 18 -35.64 -19.31 -25.55
C LEU A 18 -36.69 -20.41 -25.64
N ARG A 19 -37.08 -21.01 -24.51
CA ARG A 19 -38.04 -22.12 -24.47
C ARG A 19 -39.50 -21.67 -24.55
N GLY A 20 -39.82 -20.46 -24.04
CA GLY A 20 -41.19 -19.91 -24.05
C GLY A 20 -41.61 -19.20 -25.34
N LEU A 21 -40.66 -18.82 -26.19
CA LEU A 21 -40.87 -17.89 -27.29
C LEU A 21 -40.92 -18.48 -28.69
N THR A 22 -40.91 -19.81 -28.80
CA THR A 22 -41.12 -20.45 -30.13
C THR A 22 -42.50 -20.18 -30.74
N LYS A 23 -43.42 -19.52 -30.03
CA LYS A 23 -44.80 -19.27 -30.44
C LYS A 23 -45.26 -17.81 -30.43
N LEU A 24 -44.43 -16.82 -30.14
CA LEU A 24 -44.87 -15.42 -30.05
C LEU A 24 -44.12 -14.50 -31.03
N GLU A 25 -44.91 -13.69 -31.76
CA GLU A 25 -44.44 -12.66 -32.73
C GLU A 25 -43.68 -11.47 -32.06
N PHE A 26 -43.39 -11.53 -30.77
CA PHE A 26 -42.78 -10.47 -29.95
C PHE A 26 -41.30 -10.69 -29.63
N LYS A 27 -40.49 -10.99 -30.63
CA LYS A 27 -39.05 -11.25 -30.38
C LYS A 27 -38.25 -9.98 -30.04
N ILE A 28 -38.53 -8.87 -30.70
CA ILE A 28 -37.76 -7.60 -30.56
C ILE A 28 -37.88 -6.97 -29.16
N PRO A 29 -39.07 -6.80 -28.55
CA PRO A 29 -39.19 -6.16 -27.25
C PRO A 29 -38.52 -6.97 -26.12
N LEU A 30 -38.44 -8.28 -26.23
CA LEU A 30 -37.82 -9.13 -25.21
C LEU A 30 -36.32 -9.04 -25.24
N TYR A 31 -35.66 -8.97 -26.40
CA TYR A 31 -34.23 -8.72 -26.53
C TYR A 31 -33.90 -7.32 -26.02
N ALA A 32 -34.74 -6.32 -26.29
CA ALA A 32 -34.56 -4.97 -25.77
C ALA A 32 -34.60 -4.93 -24.21
N VAL A 33 -35.58 -5.65 -23.62
CA VAL A 33 -35.70 -5.76 -22.15
C VAL A 33 -34.47 -6.48 -21.54
N SER A 34 -34.02 -7.59 -22.14
CA SER A 34 -32.84 -8.33 -21.71
C SER A 34 -31.58 -7.45 -21.78
N PHE A 35 -31.40 -6.71 -22.86
CA PHE A 35 -30.30 -5.78 -23.05
C PHE A 35 -30.34 -4.63 -22.02
N LEU A 36 -31.53 -4.07 -21.78
CA LEU A 36 -31.71 -3.02 -20.77
C LEU A 36 -31.40 -3.53 -19.34
N CYS A 37 -31.88 -4.73 -18.99
CA CYS A 37 -31.56 -5.35 -17.71
C CYS A 37 -30.04 -5.58 -17.54
N THR A 38 -29.34 -6.00 -18.60
CA THR A 38 -27.90 -6.19 -18.59
C THR A 38 -27.17 -4.86 -18.38
N LEU A 39 -27.61 -3.80 -19.08
CA LEU A 39 -27.04 -2.45 -18.89
C LEU A 39 -27.25 -1.92 -17.47
N ILE A 40 -28.48 -2.08 -16.93
CA ILE A 40 -28.79 -1.67 -15.55
C ILE A 40 -27.93 -2.46 -14.57
N THR A 41 -27.73 -3.76 -14.75
CA THR A 41 -26.91 -4.60 -13.90
C THR A 41 -25.43 -4.17 -13.95
N LEU A 42 -24.91 -3.87 -15.14
CA LEU A 42 -23.54 -3.38 -15.31
C LEU A 42 -23.37 -2.00 -14.68
N PHE A 43 -24.34 -1.12 -14.84
CA PHE A 43 -24.33 0.22 -14.25
C PHE A 43 -24.38 0.15 -12.72
N THR A 44 -25.33 -0.62 -12.16
CA THR A 44 -25.43 -0.79 -10.70
C THR A 44 -24.21 -1.49 -10.11
N TYR A 45 -23.60 -2.44 -10.82
CA TYR A 45 -22.35 -3.09 -10.40
C TYR A 45 -21.20 -2.08 -10.31
N LYS A 46 -21.11 -1.16 -11.28
CA LYS A 46 -20.10 -0.08 -11.28
C LYS A 46 -20.36 0.92 -10.14
N GLU A 47 -21.60 1.40 -10.00
CA GLU A 47 -21.99 2.36 -8.95
C GLU A 47 -21.86 1.79 -7.53
N LEU A 48 -22.03 0.49 -7.33
CA LEU A 48 -21.82 -0.20 -6.05
C LEU A 48 -20.34 -0.50 -5.77
N GLY A 49 -19.42 0.03 -6.58
CA GLY A 49 -17.96 -0.15 -6.37
C GLY A 49 -17.49 -1.60 -6.56
N GLY A 50 -18.23 -2.42 -7.30
CA GLY A 50 -17.91 -3.84 -7.48
C GLY A 50 -16.52 -4.08 -8.11
N GLY A 51 -16.08 -3.17 -8.98
CA GLY A 51 -14.74 -3.19 -9.56
C GLY A 51 -13.68 -2.76 -8.56
N GLU A 52 -13.94 -1.69 -7.81
CA GLU A 52 -13.00 -1.15 -6.81
C GLU A 52 -12.83 -2.13 -5.64
N ASN A 53 -13.91 -2.73 -5.16
CA ASN A 53 -13.83 -3.73 -4.09
C ASN A 53 -13.05 -4.98 -4.52
N TYR A 54 -13.11 -5.38 -5.79
CA TYR A 54 -12.35 -6.52 -6.30
C TYR A 54 -10.85 -6.19 -6.36
N SER A 55 -10.47 -5.02 -6.90
CA SER A 55 -9.07 -4.57 -6.93
C SER A 55 -8.51 -4.47 -5.50
N LEU A 56 -9.25 -3.88 -4.58
CA LEU A 56 -8.84 -3.71 -3.18
C LEU A 56 -8.62 -5.05 -2.45
N VAL A 57 -9.45 -6.07 -2.71
CA VAL A 57 -9.25 -7.43 -2.16
C VAL A 57 -8.04 -8.10 -2.79
N TYR A 58 -7.87 -7.97 -4.10
CA TYR A 58 -6.74 -8.51 -4.84
C TYR A 58 -5.41 -7.88 -4.38
N ASP A 59 -5.38 -6.56 -4.27
CA ASP A 59 -4.20 -5.82 -3.81
C ASP A 59 -3.81 -6.19 -2.37
N LYS A 60 -4.77 -6.34 -1.48
CA LYS A 60 -4.52 -6.83 -0.11
C LYS A 60 -3.96 -8.25 -0.07
N GLU A 61 -4.44 -9.14 -0.93
CA GLU A 61 -3.97 -10.51 -0.99
C GLU A 61 -2.53 -10.59 -1.52
N ILE A 62 -2.20 -9.81 -2.57
CA ILE A 62 -0.83 -9.71 -3.08
C ILE A 62 0.11 -9.17 -2.01
N LEU A 63 -0.24 -8.05 -1.37
CA LEU A 63 0.59 -7.45 -0.33
C LEU A 63 0.81 -8.42 0.83
N LYS A 64 -0.25 -9.11 1.28
CA LYS A 64 -0.17 -10.11 2.34
C LYS A 64 0.78 -11.25 1.97
N ARG A 65 0.60 -11.86 0.79
CA ARG A 65 1.42 -12.96 0.29
C ARG A 65 2.88 -12.55 0.15
N PHE A 66 3.13 -11.35 -0.35
CA PHE A 66 4.48 -10.80 -0.51
C PHE A 66 5.18 -10.61 0.84
N VAL A 67 4.51 -9.96 1.80
CA VAL A 67 5.05 -9.70 3.16
C VAL A 67 5.28 -11.00 3.94
N MET A 68 4.45 -12.04 3.73
CA MET A 68 4.59 -13.34 4.39
C MET A 68 5.59 -14.27 3.70
N ASP A 69 6.26 -13.84 2.65
CA ASP A 69 7.18 -14.64 1.82
C ASP A 69 6.52 -15.89 1.21
N GLU A 70 5.21 -15.79 0.93
CA GLU A 70 4.39 -16.84 0.30
C GLU A 70 4.24 -16.65 -1.22
N SER A 71 5.03 -15.75 -1.81
CA SER A 71 4.99 -15.40 -3.23
C SER A 71 5.47 -16.57 -4.10
N ILE A 72 4.68 -16.94 -5.10
CA ILE A 72 5.06 -17.95 -6.11
C ILE A 72 6.11 -17.34 -7.06
N ASN A 73 5.97 -16.06 -7.38
CA ASN A 73 6.93 -15.27 -8.18
C ASN A 73 7.19 -13.95 -7.47
N LYS A 74 8.25 -13.91 -6.67
CA LYS A 74 8.57 -12.76 -5.81
C LYS A 74 8.86 -11.49 -6.62
N GLU A 75 9.52 -11.60 -7.76
CA GLU A 75 9.83 -10.45 -8.63
C GLU A 75 8.57 -9.82 -9.20
N GLN A 76 7.64 -10.62 -9.69
CA GLN A 76 6.37 -10.12 -10.21
C GLN A 76 5.49 -9.53 -9.10
N ASP A 77 5.43 -10.17 -7.94
CA ASP A 77 4.68 -9.66 -6.79
C ASP A 77 5.30 -8.35 -6.27
N ALA A 78 6.63 -8.18 -6.31
CA ALA A 78 7.30 -6.92 -5.98
C ALA A 78 6.88 -5.77 -6.91
N ILE A 79 6.78 -6.02 -8.22
CA ILE A 79 6.30 -5.04 -9.21
C ILE A 79 4.85 -4.65 -8.91
N GLU A 80 4.00 -5.62 -8.61
CA GLU A 80 2.59 -5.37 -8.26
C GLU A 80 2.45 -4.60 -6.94
N VAL A 81 3.26 -4.93 -5.92
CA VAL A 81 3.29 -4.15 -4.67
C VAL A 81 3.75 -2.72 -4.91
N GLY A 82 4.75 -2.50 -5.77
CA GLY A 82 5.16 -1.16 -6.20
C GLY A 82 4.02 -0.39 -6.86
N ARG A 83 3.25 -1.03 -7.75
CA ARG A 83 2.04 -0.45 -8.35
C ARG A 83 1.00 -0.09 -7.29
N ILE A 84 0.72 -1.00 -6.35
CA ILE A 84 -0.24 -0.77 -5.26
C ILE A 84 0.16 0.46 -4.43
N ILE A 85 1.44 0.61 -4.09
CA ILE A 85 1.95 1.78 -3.35
C ILE A 85 1.64 3.08 -4.10
N LEU A 86 1.91 3.11 -5.41
CA LEU A 86 1.64 4.29 -6.23
C LEU A 86 0.14 4.55 -6.38
N ASP A 87 -0.66 3.51 -6.56
CA ASP A 87 -2.11 3.64 -6.70
C ASP A 87 -2.76 4.22 -5.43
N ILE A 88 -2.37 3.75 -4.23
CA ILE A 88 -2.91 4.31 -2.97
C ILE A 88 -2.44 5.74 -2.71
N SER A 89 -1.24 6.09 -3.18
CA SER A 89 -0.66 7.43 -3.01
C SER A 89 -1.24 8.47 -3.98
N ASN A 90 -1.69 8.03 -5.16
CA ASN A 90 -2.22 8.89 -6.21
C ASN A 90 -3.77 8.94 -6.24
N LYS A 91 -4.45 8.45 -5.21
CA LYS A 91 -5.90 8.61 -5.06
C LYS A 91 -6.26 10.10 -5.01
N GLU A 92 -7.50 10.45 -5.36
CA GLU A 92 -8.01 11.84 -5.22
C GLU A 92 -7.90 12.34 -3.78
N GLU A 93 -8.12 11.44 -2.79
CA GLU A 93 -7.98 11.69 -1.37
C GLU A 93 -7.06 10.61 -0.75
N PRO A 94 -5.73 10.75 -0.88
CA PRO A 94 -4.81 9.79 -0.30
C PRO A 94 -4.85 9.86 1.24
N GLN A 95 -4.72 8.72 1.88
CA GLN A 95 -4.74 8.63 3.34
C GLN A 95 -3.35 8.27 3.88
N ALA A 96 -2.75 9.18 4.64
CA ALA A 96 -1.43 8.98 5.25
C ALA A 96 -1.34 7.67 6.04
N GLY A 97 -2.40 7.30 6.77
CA GLY A 97 -2.44 6.07 7.57
C GLY A 97 -2.38 4.79 6.72
N GLU A 98 -3.01 4.78 5.53
CA GLU A 98 -2.99 3.63 4.63
C GLU A 98 -1.57 3.42 4.07
N ILE A 99 -0.94 4.48 3.57
CA ILE A 99 0.42 4.45 3.02
C ILE A 99 1.43 4.05 4.12
N TYR A 100 1.31 4.64 5.31
CA TYR A 100 2.17 4.30 6.45
C TYR A 100 2.05 2.84 6.85
N LEU A 101 0.84 2.28 6.89
CA LEU A 101 0.64 0.87 7.25
C LEU A 101 1.32 -0.07 6.25
N VAL A 102 1.24 0.23 4.95
CA VAL A 102 1.95 -0.53 3.90
C VAL A 102 3.46 -0.41 4.08
N ALA A 103 3.98 0.82 4.25
CA ALA A 103 5.39 1.07 4.46
C ALA A 103 5.95 0.30 5.67
N LYS A 104 5.21 0.33 6.79
CA LYS A 104 5.59 -0.37 8.02
C LYS A 104 5.63 -1.89 7.85
N ARG A 105 4.63 -2.48 7.21
CA ARG A 105 4.59 -3.93 6.94
C ARG A 105 5.74 -4.38 6.05
N LEU A 106 6.07 -3.60 5.02
CA LEU A 106 7.21 -3.88 4.15
C LEU A 106 8.55 -3.76 4.89
N LYS A 107 8.68 -2.75 5.77
CA LYS A 107 9.84 -2.61 6.66
C LYS A 107 9.99 -3.84 7.58
N GLU A 108 8.91 -4.27 8.23
CA GLU A 108 8.89 -5.45 9.11
C GLU A 108 9.26 -6.74 8.36
N ALA A 109 8.92 -6.83 7.07
CA ALA A 109 9.30 -7.93 6.18
C ALA A 109 10.75 -7.79 5.63
N ASN A 110 11.50 -6.75 5.99
CA ASN A 110 12.82 -6.40 5.46
C ASN A 110 12.84 -6.11 3.94
N GLU A 111 11.71 -5.76 3.35
CA GLU A 111 11.58 -5.38 1.95
C GLU A 111 11.89 -3.88 1.79
N ASN A 112 13.18 -3.52 2.07
CA ASN A 112 13.62 -2.14 2.24
C ASN A 112 13.45 -1.26 0.99
N GLU A 113 13.52 -1.82 -0.22
CA GLU A 113 13.29 -1.09 -1.48
C GLU A 113 11.85 -0.56 -1.56
N LEU A 114 10.88 -1.46 -1.38
CA LEU A 114 9.47 -1.12 -1.45
C LEU A 114 9.00 -0.32 -0.23
N ALA A 115 9.53 -0.62 0.96
CA ALA A 115 9.30 0.17 2.16
C ALA A 115 9.78 1.61 1.95
N SER A 116 10.98 1.80 1.38
CA SER A 116 11.52 3.13 1.05
C SER A 116 10.63 3.88 0.07
N LEU A 117 10.12 3.20 -0.97
CA LEU A 117 9.19 3.78 -1.93
C LEU A 117 7.90 4.26 -1.22
N ALA A 118 7.30 3.43 -0.37
CA ALA A 118 6.08 3.79 0.34
C ALA A 118 6.29 4.95 1.32
N PHE A 119 7.40 4.96 2.08
CA PHE A 119 7.76 6.09 2.93
C PHE A 119 8.07 7.36 2.14
N GLU A 120 8.65 7.26 0.95
CA GLU A 120 8.90 8.39 0.06
C GLU A 120 7.58 9.04 -0.38
N GLN A 121 6.62 8.24 -0.85
CA GLN A 121 5.29 8.72 -1.22
C GLN A 121 4.57 9.40 -0.03
N LEU A 122 4.68 8.80 1.15
CA LEU A 122 4.13 9.35 2.38
C LEU A 122 4.79 10.69 2.73
N TYR A 123 6.11 10.78 2.63
CA TYR A 123 6.87 12.01 2.92
C TYR A 123 6.55 13.11 1.91
N GLU A 124 6.44 12.81 0.63
CA GLU A 124 6.13 13.81 -0.41
C GLU A 124 4.72 14.37 -0.25
N SER A 125 3.74 13.53 0.09
CA SER A 125 2.34 13.95 0.17
C SER A 125 1.97 14.61 1.52
N PHE A 126 2.63 14.21 2.63
CA PHE A 126 2.20 14.55 4.00
C PHE A 126 3.33 15.08 4.89
N LYS A 127 4.42 15.58 4.32
CA LYS A 127 5.64 15.97 5.04
C LYS A 127 5.39 16.78 6.32
N ASP A 128 4.52 17.77 6.25
CA ASP A 128 4.27 18.70 7.36
C ASP A 128 3.48 18.04 8.51
N GLU A 129 2.69 17.03 8.19
CA GLU A 129 1.84 16.29 9.13
C GLU A 129 2.57 15.12 9.79
N LEU A 130 3.67 14.63 9.20
CA LEU A 130 4.40 13.47 9.73
C LEU A 130 5.06 13.77 11.06
N GLY A 131 4.86 12.87 12.02
CA GLY A 131 5.57 12.87 13.30
C GLY A 131 7.03 12.44 13.18
N GLY A 132 7.84 12.79 14.19
CA GLY A 132 9.28 12.43 14.19
C GLY A 132 9.54 10.92 14.15
N THR A 133 8.65 10.10 14.71
CA THR A 133 8.77 8.63 14.68
C THR A 133 8.68 8.10 13.25
N VAL A 134 7.72 8.58 12.46
CA VAL A 134 7.56 8.14 11.06
C VAL A 134 8.77 8.59 10.23
N LEU A 135 9.28 9.79 10.47
CA LEU A 135 10.49 10.29 9.80
C LEU A 135 11.74 9.49 10.19
N ALA A 136 11.84 9.05 11.45
CA ALA A 136 12.93 8.18 11.90
C ALA A 136 12.90 6.81 11.22
N GLU A 137 11.70 6.21 11.11
CA GLU A 137 11.50 4.95 10.38
C GLU A 137 11.85 5.09 8.88
N TYR A 138 11.48 6.20 8.27
CA TYR A 138 11.86 6.49 6.89
C TYR A 138 13.37 6.61 6.70
N ALA A 139 14.05 7.36 7.59
CA ALA A 139 15.52 7.49 7.56
C ALA A 139 16.21 6.14 7.73
N GLU A 140 15.71 5.29 8.65
CA GLU A 140 16.22 3.95 8.89
C GLU A 140 16.07 3.06 7.65
N VAL A 141 14.90 3.04 7.02
CA VAL A 141 14.65 2.22 5.82
C VAL A 141 15.54 2.67 4.66
N MET A 142 15.70 3.98 4.44
CA MET A 142 16.64 4.50 3.43
C MET A 142 18.08 4.07 3.72
N PHE A 143 18.51 4.15 4.99
CA PHE A 143 19.84 3.73 5.39
C PHE A 143 20.07 2.24 5.13
N LEU A 144 19.10 1.39 5.45
CA LEU A 144 19.17 -0.06 5.17
C LEU A 144 19.19 -0.36 3.66
N LYS A 145 18.35 0.33 2.89
CA LYS A 145 18.30 0.22 1.43
C LYS A 145 19.63 0.60 0.76
N ASP A 146 20.24 1.69 1.23
CA ASP A 146 21.51 2.21 0.68
C ASP A 146 22.74 1.51 1.26
N GLU A 147 22.62 0.21 1.57
CA GLU A 147 23.70 -0.64 2.08
C GLU A 147 24.37 -0.07 3.36
N ARG A 148 23.58 0.56 4.21
CA ARG A 148 24.02 1.22 5.46
C ARG A 148 25.01 2.37 5.23
N LYS A 149 24.81 3.14 4.17
CA LYS A 149 25.59 4.35 3.88
C LYS A 149 24.72 5.58 4.06
N PHE A 150 25.27 6.60 4.70
CA PHE A 150 24.60 7.89 4.81
C PHE A 150 24.72 8.68 3.49
N ASN A 151 23.62 9.34 3.13
CA ASN A 151 23.58 10.32 2.05
C ASN A 151 22.82 11.58 2.53
N SER A 152 22.86 12.64 1.74
CA SER A 152 22.26 13.92 2.08
C SER A 152 20.74 13.86 2.34
N LYS A 153 20.01 12.94 1.68
CA LYS A 153 18.57 12.75 1.89
C LYS A 153 18.29 12.10 3.24
N ILE A 154 19.03 11.05 3.59
CA ILE A 154 18.94 10.37 4.89
C ILE A 154 19.25 11.35 6.01
N GLU A 155 20.35 12.12 5.91
CA GLU A 155 20.73 13.11 6.91
C GLU A 155 19.67 14.19 7.11
N LYS A 156 19.06 14.67 6.02
CA LYS A 156 17.98 15.65 6.07
C LYS A 156 16.76 15.12 6.82
N VAL A 157 16.28 13.92 6.44
CA VAL A 157 15.10 13.33 7.07
C VAL A 157 15.38 12.96 8.53
N LEU A 158 16.55 12.45 8.85
CA LEU A 158 16.98 12.17 10.22
C LEU A 158 17.01 13.43 11.08
N LYS A 159 17.53 14.54 10.56
CA LYS A 159 17.50 15.83 11.25
C LYS A 159 16.07 16.32 11.49
N GLU A 160 15.18 16.20 10.51
CA GLU A 160 13.76 16.54 10.67
C GLU A 160 13.08 15.67 11.73
N ALA A 161 13.42 14.35 11.78
CA ALA A 161 12.94 13.42 12.78
C ALA A 161 13.33 13.87 14.21
N LEU A 162 14.60 14.21 14.42
CA LEU A 162 15.13 14.64 15.71
C LEU A 162 14.59 16.04 16.12
N ILE A 163 14.28 16.91 15.18
CA ILE A 163 13.63 18.21 15.49
C ILE A 163 12.20 17.96 16.01
N LYS A 164 11.42 17.07 15.38
CA LYS A 164 10.04 16.76 15.78
C LYS A 164 9.97 15.83 17.00
N SER A 165 10.94 14.94 17.18
CA SER A 165 11.01 13.98 18.29
C SER A 165 12.45 13.80 18.76
N PRO A 166 12.97 14.71 19.60
CA PRO A 166 14.39 14.73 20.03
C PRO A 166 14.83 13.47 20.77
N ASN A 167 13.91 12.77 21.38
CA ASN A 167 14.15 11.58 22.20
C ASN A 167 13.74 10.28 21.49
N ASN A 168 13.52 10.30 20.18
CA ASN A 168 13.18 9.08 19.47
C ASN A 168 14.36 8.11 19.44
N PRO A 169 14.24 6.88 20.00
CA PRO A 169 15.37 5.96 20.13
C PRO A 169 15.98 5.54 18.78
N SER A 170 15.14 5.28 17.77
CA SER A 170 15.63 4.90 16.44
C SER A 170 16.41 6.03 15.77
N ALA A 171 15.92 7.28 15.87
CA ALA A 171 16.61 8.44 15.34
C ALA A 171 17.93 8.71 16.06
N LEU A 172 17.95 8.61 17.40
CA LEU A 172 19.18 8.74 18.19
C LEU A 172 20.20 7.65 17.85
N THR A 173 19.74 6.41 17.67
CA THR A 173 20.61 5.29 17.27
C THR A 173 21.23 5.53 15.90
N LEU A 174 20.43 5.98 14.93
CA LEU A 174 20.90 6.26 13.58
C LEU A 174 21.86 7.46 13.56
N GLN A 175 21.58 8.52 14.34
CA GLN A 175 22.49 9.64 14.50
C GLN A 175 23.82 9.18 15.14
N GLY A 176 23.78 8.29 16.14
CA GLY A 176 24.96 7.70 16.74
C GLY A 176 25.81 6.91 15.74
N LEU A 177 25.20 6.15 14.83
CA LEU A 177 25.90 5.47 13.74
C LEU A 177 26.62 6.47 12.83
N LYS A 178 25.95 7.57 12.47
CA LYS A 178 26.57 8.65 11.68
C LYS A 178 27.78 9.26 12.38
N GLU A 179 27.67 9.54 13.68
CA GLU A 179 28.80 10.09 14.46
C GLU A 179 29.95 9.10 14.59
N LEU A 180 29.64 7.79 14.63
CA LEU A 180 30.66 6.74 14.62
C LEU A 180 31.45 6.71 13.30
N GLU A 181 30.77 6.84 12.15
CA GLU A 181 31.43 6.99 10.85
C GLU A 181 32.36 8.22 10.82
N ASN A 182 31.96 9.31 11.46
CA ASN A 182 32.75 10.52 11.63
C ASN A 182 33.87 10.39 12.67
N LYS A 183 34.04 9.20 13.29
CA LYS A 183 34.99 8.92 14.36
C LYS A 183 34.78 9.72 15.66
N ASN A 184 33.54 10.22 15.86
CA ASN A 184 33.14 10.97 17.05
C ASN A 184 32.60 10.03 18.14
N VAL A 185 33.47 9.21 18.72
CA VAL A 185 33.10 8.12 19.64
C VAL A 185 32.36 8.64 20.89
N ASP A 186 32.80 9.76 21.46
CA ASP A 186 32.19 10.31 22.68
C ASP A 186 30.71 10.70 22.44
N LEU A 187 30.42 11.36 21.31
CA LEU A 187 29.07 11.73 20.94
C LEU A 187 28.24 10.49 20.60
N THR A 188 28.83 9.49 19.94
CA THR A 188 28.18 8.20 19.66
C THR A 188 27.67 7.54 20.94
N ILE A 189 28.56 7.41 21.95
CA ILE A 189 28.18 6.80 23.23
C ILE A 189 27.08 7.58 23.91
N LYS A 190 27.18 8.92 23.93
CA LYS A 190 26.13 9.78 24.50
C LYS A 190 24.77 9.57 23.85
N LEU A 191 24.72 9.54 22.50
CA LEU A 191 23.48 9.35 21.75
C LEU A 191 22.87 7.97 21.98
N TRP A 192 23.68 6.93 22.00
CA TRP A 192 23.19 5.58 22.25
C TRP A 192 22.74 5.37 23.71
N THR A 193 23.43 5.96 24.68
CA THR A 193 22.97 5.96 26.08
C THR A 193 21.62 6.67 26.18
N GLN A 194 21.50 7.84 25.56
CA GLN A 194 20.21 8.55 25.52
C GLN A 194 19.13 7.71 24.85
N ALA A 195 19.42 7.02 23.75
CA ALA A 195 18.45 6.15 23.09
C ALA A 195 17.95 5.03 24.01
N LEU A 196 18.85 4.42 24.79
CA LEU A 196 18.50 3.37 25.75
C LEU A 196 17.58 3.87 26.87
N ASP A 197 17.77 5.09 27.36
CA ASP A 197 16.94 5.70 28.41
C ASP A 197 15.47 5.86 28.00
N PHE A 198 15.17 5.83 26.69
CA PHE A 198 13.83 5.98 26.14
C PHE A 198 13.23 4.68 25.54
N LEU A 199 13.92 3.55 25.70
CA LEU A 199 13.41 2.22 25.31
C LEU A 199 12.64 1.52 26.45
N GLU A 200 12.78 2.01 27.69
CA GLU A 200 12.03 1.54 28.87
C GLU A 200 10.64 2.23 28.94
#